data_77628af30ec237e7490123777ca91a0e
#
_entry.id   77628af30ec237e7490123777ca91a0e
#
_cell.length_a   1.000
_cell.length_b   1.000
_cell.length_c   1.000
_cell.angle_alpha   90.00
_cell.angle_beta   90.00
_cell.angle_gamma   90.00
#
_symmetry.space_group_name_H-M   'P 1'
#
loop_
_entity.id
_entity.type
_entity.pdbx_description
1 polymer ?
#
loop_
_entity_poly.entity_id
_entity_poly.type
_entity_poly.pdbx_seq_one_letter_code
_entity_poly.pdbx_strand_id
1 'polypeptide(L)'
;SQIVITHGTDTMTDTARIIANGNIEKTIILTGAMIPYKFGSSDGLFNFGGALAFAQSLPPGVYIAMNGRYFDWDKVKKNRKTGVFEEL
;
A
#
# COMPACT_ATOMS: atom_id res chain seq x y z
N SER A 1 -6.89 4.49 -15.71
CA SER A 1 -6.90 5.40 -14.57
C SER A 1 -6.23 4.79 -13.34
N GLN A 2 -5.78 5.64 -12.46
CA GLN A 2 -5.01 5.27 -11.30
C GLN A 2 -5.73 5.74 -10.03
N ILE A 3 -5.67 4.92 -9.00
CA ILE A 3 -6.29 5.21 -7.71
C ILE A 3 -5.26 4.95 -6.60
N VAL A 4 -5.10 5.89 -5.70
CA VAL A 4 -4.30 5.72 -4.49
C VAL A 4 -5.24 5.79 -3.29
N ILE A 5 -5.17 4.78 -2.43
CA ILE A 5 -6.01 4.66 -1.24
C ILE A 5 -5.12 4.70 0.00
N THR A 6 -5.40 5.61 0.90
CA THR A 6 -4.74 5.60 2.21
C THR A 6 -5.56 4.73 3.16
N HIS A 7 -4.88 3.90 3.94
CA HIS A 7 -5.53 2.86 4.74
C HIS A 7 -4.68 2.53 5.96
N GLY A 8 -5.35 2.07 7.01
CA GLY A 8 -4.64 1.53 8.17
C GLY A 8 -3.82 0.30 7.78
N THR A 9 -2.66 0.15 8.39
CA THR A 9 -1.70 -0.88 7.95
C THR A 9 -2.04 -2.29 8.40
N ASP A 10 -2.81 -2.45 9.48
CA ASP A 10 -3.08 -3.79 10.02
C ASP A 10 -4.01 -4.63 9.14
N THR A 11 -4.92 -3.98 8.43
CA THR A 11 -5.91 -4.66 7.58
C THR A 11 -5.76 -4.31 6.10
N MET A 12 -4.66 -3.68 5.73
CA MET A 12 -4.45 -3.20 4.37
C MET A 12 -4.46 -4.36 3.35
N THR A 13 -3.82 -5.47 3.66
CA THR A 13 -3.80 -6.63 2.76
C THR A 13 -5.18 -7.26 2.59
N ASP A 14 -6.00 -7.22 3.63
CA ASP A 14 -7.38 -7.75 3.55
C ASP A 14 -8.23 -6.91 2.60
N THR A 15 -8.13 -5.60 2.71
CA THR A 15 -8.84 -4.68 1.81
C THR A 15 -8.35 -4.83 0.38
N ALA A 16 -7.04 -4.96 0.20
CA ALA A 16 -6.45 -5.17 -1.13
C ALA A 16 -7.00 -6.44 -1.79
N ARG A 17 -7.15 -7.52 -1.02
CA ARG A 17 -7.73 -8.77 -1.53
C ARG A 17 -9.16 -8.57 -2.02
N ILE A 18 -9.97 -7.86 -1.25
CA ILE A 18 -11.36 -7.60 -1.61
C ILE A 18 -11.44 -6.81 -2.91
N ILE A 19 -10.61 -5.79 -3.06
CA ILE A 19 -10.55 -4.96 -4.26
C ILE A 19 -10.08 -5.80 -5.45
N ALA A 20 -9.06 -6.63 -5.27
CA ALA A 20 -8.52 -7.46 -6.33
C ALA A 20 -9.56 -8.45 -6.85
N ASN A 21 -10.41 -8.98 -5.97
CA ASN A 21 -11.46 -9.92 -6.35
C ASN A 21 -12.56 -9.26 -7.21
N GLY A 22 -12.61 -7.94 -7.26
CA GLY A 22 -13.54 -7.21 -8.10
C GLY A 22 -13.13 -7.11 -9.56
N ASN A 23 -11.94 -7.57 -9.92
CA ASN A 23 -11.41 -7.54 -11.30
C ASN A 23 -11.47 -6.15 -11.94
N ILE A 24 -11.08 -5.14 -11.19
CA ILE A 24 -11.08 -3.76 -11.68
C ILE A 24 -9.84 -3.53 -12.53
N GLU A 25 -10.04 -3.07 -13.78
CA GLU A 25 -8.92 -2.80 -14.70
C GLU A 25 -8.33 -1.42 -14.49
N LYS A 26 -7.83 -1.19 -13.30
CA LYS A 26 -7.17 0.06 -12.92
C LYS A 26 -5.93 -0.25 -12.11
N THR A 27 -5.00 0.68 -12.07
CA THR A 27 -3.86 0.60 -11.14
C THR A 27 -4.32 1.15 -9.80
N ILE A 28 -4.38 0.30 -8.79
CA ILE A 28 -4.85 0.67 -7.46
C ILE A 28 -3.73 0.42 -6.47
N ILE A 29 -3.32 1.46 -5.78
CA ILE A 29 -2.22 1.40 -4.82
C ILE A 29 -2.77 1.71 -3.43
N LEU A 30 -2.60 0.79 -2.49
CA LEU A 30 -2.91 1.06 -1.09
C LEU A 30 -1.62 1.43 -0.36
N THR A 31 -1.71 2.44 0.48
CA THR A 31 -0.60 2.90 1.28
C THR A 31 -1.10 3.44 2.60
N GLY A 32 -0.21 3.71 3.51
CA GLY A 32 -0.58 4.25 4.80
C GLY A 32 0.65 4.66 5.60
N ALA A 33 0.44 4.90 6.88
CA ALA A 33 1.52 5.28 7.79
C ALA A 33 1.65 4.25 8.90
N MET A 34 2.86 3.78 9.13
CA MET A 34 3.17 2.95 10.29
C MET A 34 3.12 3.80 11.55
N ILE A 35 3.55 5.06 11.45
CA ILE A 35 3.54 6.03 12.55
C ILE A 35 2.51 7.10 12.23
N PRO A 36 1.36 7.15 12.93
CA PRO A 36 0.34 8.16 12.68
C PRO A 36 0.87 9.59 12.88
N TYR A 37 0.33 10.53 12.14
CA TYR A 37 0.73 11.95 12.21
C TYR A 37 0.66 12.52 13.62
N LYS A 38 -0.31 12.09 14.41
CA LYS A 38 -0.49 12.60 15.76
C LYS A 38 0.67 12.28 16.71
N PHE A 39 1.56 11.38 16.33
CA PHE A 39 2.73 11.01 17.12
C PHE A 39 4.02 11.69 16.64
N GLY A 40 3.91 12.72 15.81
CA GLY A 40 5.06 13.47 15.34
C GLY A 40 5.57 12.96 14.00
N SER A 41 6.86 12.60 13.91
CA SER A 41 7.49 12.20 12.64
C SER A 41 6.80 10.96 12.06
N SER A 42 5.94 11.18 11.07
CA SER A 42 5.20 10.12 10.38
C SER A 42 5.89 9.76 9.07
N ASP A 43 5.80 8.48 8.70
CA ASP A 43 6.24 7.99 7.41
C ASP A 43 5.17 8.19 6.31
N GLY A 44 4.02 8.75 6.67
CA GLY A 44 2.87 8.84 5.77
C GLY A 44 3.13 9.60 4.48
N LEU A 45 3.79 10.75 4.56
CA LEU A 45 4.07 11.55 3.35
C LEU A 45 5.02 10.83 2.41
N PHE A 46 6.04 10.19 2.92
CA PHE A 46 6.97 9.42 2.10
C PHE A 46 6.24 8.27 1.39
N ASN A 47 5.43 7.53 2.15
CA ASN A 47 4.68 6.41 1.59
C ASN A 47 3.67 6.87 0.55
N PHE A 48 2.99 7.99 0.82
CA PHE A 48 2.01 8.55 -0.12
C PHE A 48 2.69 9.00 -1.41
N GLY A 49 3.83 9.68 -1.32
CA GLY A 49 4.61 10.09 -2.48
C GLY A 49 5.07 8.89 -3.30
N GLY A 50 5.54 7.83 -2.63
CA GLY A 50 5.90 6.58 -3.29
C GLY A 50 4.72 5.96 -4.02
N ALA A 51 3.56 5.91 -3.35
CA ALA A 51 2.35 5.37 -3.96
C ALA A 51 1.93 6.14 -5.21
N LEU A 52 2.02 7.47 -5.19
CA LEU A 52 1.72 8.30 -6.35
C LEU A 52 2.66 8.00 -7.51
N ALA A 53 3.95 7.81 -7.23
CA ALA A 53 4.93 7.47 -8.26
C ALA A 53 4.64 6.10 -8.87
N PHE A 54 4.35 5.10 -8.05
CA PHE A 54 4.04 3.75 -8.54
C PHE A 54 2.72 3.72 -9.31
N ALA A 55 1.73 4.50 -8.90
CA ALA A 55 0.46 4.57 -9.62
C ALA A 55 0.64 5.03 -11.06
N GLN A 56 1.63 5.87 -11.31
CA GLN A 56 1.93 6.37 -12.66
C GLN A 56 2.73 5.38 -13.50
N SER A 57 3.35 4.39 -12.88
CA SER A 57 4.33 3.52 -13.55
C SER A 57 3.84 2.09 -13.72
N LEU A 58 3.02 1.60 -12.81
CA LEU A 58 2.63 0.19 -12.78
C LEU A 58 1.44 -0.11 -13.68
N PRO A 59 1.38 -1.32 -14.25
CA PRO A 59 0.21 -1.73 -15.03
C PRO A 59 -0.99 -1.93 -14.14
N PRO A 60 -2.20 -2.09 -14.71
CA PRO A 60 -3.39 -2.37 -13.92
C PRO A 60 -3.19 -3.54 -12.96
N GLY A 61 -3.65 -3.38 -11.75
CA GLY A 61 -3.50 -4.37 -10.69
C GLY A 61 -3.69 -3.70 -9.33
N VAL A 62 -3.61 -4.50 -8.28
CA VAL A 62 -3.74 -4.01 -6.91
C VAL A 62 -2.41 -4.22 -6.20
N TYR A 63 -1.89 -3.15 -5.63
CA TYR A 63 -0.56 -3.14 -5.04
C TYR A 63 -0.58 -2.49 -3.66
N ILE A 64 0.43 -2.83 -2.87
CA ILE A 64 0.69 -2.14 -1.61
C ILE A 64 2.03 -1.43 -1.75
N ALA A 65 2.06 -0.14 -1.42
CA ALA A 65 3.28 0.67 -1.48
C ALA A 65 3.64 1.16 -0.08
N MET A 66 4.77 0.69 0.42
CA MET A 66 5.29 1.05 1.74
C MET A 66 6.81 1.12 1.69
N ASN A 67 7.38 2.11 2.37
CA ASN A 67 8.83 2.24 2.54
C ASN A 67 9.61 2.32 1.22
N GLY A 68 9.03 2.96 0.20
CA GLY A 68 9.69 3.12 -1.10
C GLY A 68 9.66 1.87 -1.97
N ARG A 69 8.86 0.88 -1.59
CA ARG A 69 8.70 -0.37 -2.35
C ARG A 69 7.25 -0.59 -2.69
N TYR A 70 7.01 -1.37 -3.73
CA TYR A 70 5.65 -1.85 -4.02
C TYR A 70 5.64 -3.38 -4.01
N PHE A 71 4.46 -3.93 -3.73
CA PHE A 71 4.23 -5.37 -3.70
C PHE A 71 2.90 -5.65 -4.38
N ASP A 72 2.82 -6.76 -5.09
CA ASP A 72 1.52 -7.29 -5.49
C ASP A 72 0.73 -7.63 -4.22
N TRP A 73 -0.58 -7.42 -4.26
CA TRP A 73 -1.42 -7.56 -3.07
C TRP A 73 -1.34 -8.95 -2.42
N ASP A 74 -1.07 -9.99 -3.21
CA ASP A 74 -1.04 -11.38 -2.73
C ASP A 74 0.37 -11.88 -2.41
N LYS A 75 1.37 -11.00 -2.49
CA LYS A 75 2.78 -11.36 -2.28
C LYS A 75 3.43 -10.55 -1.18
N VAL A 76 2.65 -10.08 -0.25
CA VAL A 76 3.13 -9.21 0.81
C VAL A 76 2.45 -9.55 2.14
N LYS A 77 3.17 -9.32 3.22
CA LYS A 77 2.61 -9.37 4.57
C LYS A 77 3.24 -8.28 5.42
N LYS A 78 2.52 -7.86 6.46
CA LYS A 78 3.07 -6.98 7.48
C LYS A 78 3.73 -7.84 8.55
N ASN A 79 5.02 -7.63 8.78
CA ASN A 79 5.70 -8.25 9.90
C ASN A 79 5.28 -7.52 11.18
N ARG A 80 4.50 -8.17 12.01
CA ARG A 80 3.92 -7.52 13.19
C ARG A 80 4.94 -7.21 14.27
N LYS A 81 6.08 -7.87 14.25
CA LYS A 81 7.16 -7.61 15.21
C LYS A 81 7.95 -6.37 14.85
N THR A 82 8.26 -6.19 13.58
CA THR A 82 9.08 -5.08 13.10
C THR A 82 8.26 -3.93 12.54
N GLY A 83 7.00 -4.18 12.19
CA GLY A 83 6.14 -3.20 11.55
C GLY A 83 6.44 -3.00 10.06
N VAL A 84 7.31 -3.78 9.49
CA VAL A 84 7.73 -3.62 8.09
C VAL A 84 6.89 -4.55 7.20
N PHE A 85 6.49 -4.04 6.03
CA PHE A 85 5.89 -4.87 4.99
C PHE A 85 7.00 -5.58 4.23
N GLU A 86 6.82 -6.87 4.01
CA GLU A 86 7.84 -7.70 3.36
C GLU A 86 7.18 -8.72 2.44
N GLU A 87 7.97 -9.25 1.51
CA GLU A 87 7.49 -10.28 0.62
C GLU A 87 7.16 -11.58 1.36
N LEU A 88 6.13 -12.25 0.88
CA LEU A 88 5.79 -13.57 1.39
C LEU A 88 6.85 -14.60 1.05
#